data_f02666bebcf9323a25c5d75715c7c322
#
_entry.id   f02666bebcf9323a25c5d75715c7c322
#
_cell.length_a   1.000
_cell.length_b   1.000
_cell.length_c   1.000
_cell.angle_alpha   90.00
_cell.angle_beta   90.00
_cell.angle_gamma   90.00
#
_symmetry.space_group_name_H-M   'P 1'
#
loop_
_entity.id
_entity.type
_entity.pdbx_description
1 polymer ?
#
loop_
_entity_poly.entity_id
_entity_poly.type
_entity_poly.pdbx_seq_one_letter_code
_entity_poly.pdbx_strand_id
1 'polypeptide(L)'
;PLSRNRDAFDAAVMVSDPEPLGVANDKGRLYGFLDRAGLDCAPTFRRVETLDGFLDACAELGYPDRPVCFKRPVASGMRGFRVLDEREDRLSRLLSEKPDSAVTTLDAIQPVLDSGETFPELVVMEYLPGEEYSVDVLAQGDAVGPVVPRSRSRTRAGISFEGTVERDERLIEAAADICRELGVEYNINVQFKYDRDGVPKVLEINPRVSGTIVMCIGAGANMPYLGVKQALGEPLPPVDIEWGTHMVRYWQEVFRSPNGDRFHVEAGDDRFGVESPVSRGDDD
;
A
#
# COMPACT_ATOMS: atom_id res chain seq x y z
N PRO A 1 -9.77 -0.14 19.60
CA PRO A 1 -11.15 -0.06 20.07
C PRO A 1 -11.96 -1.29 19.72
N LEU A 2 -12.27 -1.58 18.43
CA LEU A 2 -13.07 -2.77 18.02
C LEU A 2 -12.43 -4.08 18.50
N SER A 3 -11.16 -4.29 18.23
CA SER A 3 -10.43 -5.51 18.57
C SER A 3 -10.47 -5.85 20.07
N ARG A 4 -10.41 -4.83 20.94
CA ARG A 4 -10.48 -5.03 22.40
C ARG A 4 -11.88 -5.25 22.93
N ASN A 5 -12.90 -5.03 22.12
CA ASN A 5 -14.30 -5.08 22.51
C ASN A 5 -15.13 -5.94 21.54
N ARG A 6 -14.49 -6.87 20.82
CA ARG A 6 -15.21 -7.69 19.83
C ARG A 6 -16.37 -8.49 20.45
N ASP A 7 -16.18 -8.96 21.68
CA ASP A 7 -17.18 -9.75 22.40
C ASP A 7 -18.40 -8.90 22.89
N ALA A 8 -18.34 -7.59 22.76
CA ALA A 8 -19.45 -6.69 23.09
C ALA A 8 -20.49 -6.56 21.93
N PHE A 9 -20.19 -7.16 20.77
CA PHE A 9 -21.06 -7.11 19.61
C PHE A 9 -21.77 -8.45 19.43
N ASP A 10 -23.08 -8.40 19.20
CA ASP A 10 -23.86 -9.56 18.78
C ASP A 10 -23.72 -9.79 17.26
N ALA A 11 -22.46 -9.87 16.81
CA ALA A 11 -22.07 -10.06 15.41
C ALA A 11 -20.64 -10.56 15.33
N ALA A 12 -20.31 -11.26 14.25
CA ALA A 12 -18.94 -11.61 13.93
C ALA A 12 -18.14 -10.35 13.56
N VAL A 13 -17.06 -10.09 14.26
CA VAL A 13 -16.20 -8.90 14.04
C VAL A 13 -14.90 -9.32 13.37
N MET A 14 -14.73 -8.96 12.10
CA MET A 14 -13.55 -9.29 11.30
C MET A 14 -12.39 -8.35 11.64
N VAL A 15 -11.70 -8.63 12.72
CA VAL A 15 -10.55 -7.85 13.19
C VAL A 15 -9.56 -8.76 13.92
N SER A 16 -8.27 -8.59 13.66
CA SER A 16 -7.21 -9.30 14.38
C SER A 16 -7.11 -8.86 15.84
N ASP A 17 -6.40 -9.61 16.64
CA ASP A 17 -6.11 -9.31 18.03
C ASP A 17 -5.37 -7.97 18.21
N PRO A 18 -5.50 -7.32 19.38
CA PRO A 18 -4.91 -6.00 19.64
C PRO A 18 -3.39 -5.96 19.48
N GLU A 19 -2.68 -7.03 19.85
CA GLU A 19 -1.21 -7.07 19.80
C GLU A 19 -0.69 -7.10 18.36
N PRO A 20 -1.11 -8.05 17.48
CA PRO A 20 -0.79 -8.02 16.06
C PRO A 20 -1.13 -6.69 15.38
N LEU A 21 -2.30 -6.13 15.67
CA LEU A 21 -2.70 -4.82 15.14
C LEU A 21 -1.78 -3.69 15.58
N GLY A 22 -1.32 -3.74 16.82
CA GLY A 22 -0.38 -2.75 17.36
C GLY A 22 0.97 -2.78 16.65
N VAL A 23 1.44 -3.96 16.25
CA VAL A 23 2.67 -4.12 15.46
C VAL A 23 2.42 -3.68 14.02
N ALA A 24 1.37 -4.19 13.37
CA ALA A 24 1.07 -3.90 11.96
C ALA A 24 0.89 -2.40 11.66
N ASN A 25 0.31 -1.63 12.60
CA ASN A 25 0.01 -0.21 12.41
C ASN A 25 1.19 0.73 12.70
N ASP A 26 2.27 0.26 13.33
CA ASP A 26 3.48 1.03 13.64
C ASP A 26 4.66 0.50 12.83
N LYS A 27 5.14 1.27 11.86
CA LYS A 27 6.19 0.84 10.93
C LYS A 27 7.52 0.53 11.63
N GLY A 28 7.84 1.26 12.69
CA GLY A 28 9.08 0.99 13.47
C GLY A 28 8.96 -0.32 14.27
N ARG A 29 7.80 -0.59 14.86
CA ARG A 29 7.54 -1.87 15.54
C ARG A 29 7.48 -3.02 14.55
N LEU A 30 6.85 -2.82 13.39
CA LEU A 30 6.75 -3.81 12.32
C LEU A 30 8.14 -4.23 11.83
N TYR A 31 8.98 -3.27 11.42
CA TYR A 31 10.31 -3.59 10.90
C TYR A 31 11.18 -4.30 11.95
N GLY A 32 11.17 -3.81 13.19
CA GLY A 32 11.86 -4.50 14.28
C GLY A 32 11.28 -5.88 14.63
N PHE A 33 10.00 -6.12 14.38
CA PHE A 33 9.38 -7.44 14.49
C PHE A 33 9.90 -8.37 13.38
N LEU A 34 9.91 -7.92 12.12
CA LEU A 34 10.39 -8.70 10.98
C LEU A 34 11.86 -9.12 11.16
N ASP A 35 12.73 -8.20 11.61
CA ASP A 35 14.12 -8.51 11.92
C ASP A 35 14.25 -9.59 13.00
N ARG A 36 13.51 -9.48 14.09
CA ARG A 36 13.57 -10.50 15.19
C ARG A 36 13.00 -11.86 14.79
N ALA A 37 12.02 -11.86 13.89
CA ALA A 37 11.44 -13.08 13.33
C ALA A 37 12.35 -13.73 12.27
N GLY A 38 13.44 -13.08 11.87
CA GLY A 38 14.35 -13.59 10.84
C GLY A 38 13.78 -13.53 9.43
N LEU A 39 12.80 -12.64 9.19
CA LEU A 39 12.19 -12.42 7.88
C LEU A 39 12.98 -11.35 7.13
N ASP A 40 13.68 -11.75 6.06
CA ASP A 40 14.53 -10.84 5.26
C ASP A 40 13.73 -9.94 4.32
N CYS A 41 12.69 -9.32 4.86
CA CYS A 41 11.83 -8.39 4.13
C CYS A 41 11.65 -7.04 4.83
N ALA A 42 12.32 -6.80 5.95
CA ALA A 42 12.41 -5.47 6.53
C ALA A 42 13.34 -4.58 5.70
N PRO A 43 12.99 -3.31 5.43
CA PRO A 43 13.94 -2.35 4.90
C PRO A 43 14.99 -2.02 5.97
N THR A 44 16.18 -1.59 5.56
CA THR A 44 17.14 -1.01 6.51
C THR A 44 16.58 0.29 7.06
N PHE A 45 16.47 0.42 8.38
CA PHE A 45 15.80 1.57 8.99
C PHE A 45 16.43 2.00 10.31
N ARG A 46 16.11 3.23 10.73
CA ARG A 46 16.37 3.75 12.08
C ARG A 46 15.13 4.46 12.60
N ARG A 47 14.87 4.32 13.89
CA ARG A 47 13.83 5.06 14.61
C ARG A 47 14.51 6.20 15.36
N VAL A 48 14.05 7.42 15.18
CA VAL A 48 14.71 8.62 15.69
C VAL A 48 13.71 9.56 16.36
N GLU A 49 14.16 10.23 17.44
CA GLU A 49 13.36 11.14 18.25
C GLU A 49 14.10 12.48 18.48
N THR A 50 15.22 12.69 17.80
CA THR A 50 16.01 13.92 17.89
C THR A 50 16.54 14.29 16.51
N LEU A 51 16.86 15.58 16.30
CA LEU A 51 17.43 16.06 15.05
C LEU A 51 18.81 15.42 14.80
N ASP A 52 19.68 15.34 15.80
CA ASP A 52 20.99 14.71 15.66
C ASP A 52 20.85 13.24 15.25
N GLY A 53 19.95 12.49 15.91
CA GLY A 53 19.67 11.11 15.54
C GLY A 53 19.10 10.96 14.12
N PHE A 54 18.33 11.95 13.65
CA PHE A 54 17.85 11.98 12.28
C PHE A 54 18.98 12.17 11.26
N LEU A 55 19.90 13.12 11.54
CA LEU A 55 21.05 13.37 10.70
C LEU A 55 22.00 12.17 10.65
N ASP A 56 22.28 11.57 11.80
CA ASP A 56 23.11 10.36 11.91
C ASP A 56 22.49 9.20 11.12
N ALA A 57 21.19 8.97 11.26
CA ALA A 57 20.48 7.94 10.54
C ALA A 57 20.51 8.16 9.01
N CYS A 58 20.36 9.40 8.55
CA CYS A 58 20.48 9.72 7.12
C CYS A 58 21.89 9.39 6.61
N ALA A 59 22.94 9.76 7.35
CA ALA A 59 24.32 9.48 6.97
C ALA A 59 24.62 7.97 6.96
N GLU A 60 24.20 7.22 7.98
CA GLU A 60 24.35 5.77 8.05
C GLU A 60 23.68 5.04 6.87
N LEU A 61 22.54 5.54 6.41
CA LEU A 61 21.81 4.98 5.26
C LEU A 61 22.34 5.44 3.91
N GLY A 62 23.38 6.29 3.91
CA GLY A 62 24.18 6.66 2.75
C GLY A 62 23.83 8.00 2.10
N TYR A 63 23.04 8.85 2.75
CA TYR A 63 22.84 10.22 2.30
C TYR A 63 24.12 11.06 2.50
N PRO A 64 24.51 11.96 1.60
CA PRO A 64 23.77 12.41 0.40
C PRO A 64 23.99 11.58 -0.87
N ASP A 65 24.92 10.62 -0.88
CA ASP A 65 25.29 9.85 -2.06
C ASP A 65 24.15 8.96 -2.58
N ARG A 66 23.29 8.57 -1.66
CA ARG A 66 22.07 7.80 -1.96
C ARG A 66 20.85 8.49 -1.35
N PRO A 67 19.70 8.44 -2.04
CA PRO A 67 18.47 8.91 -1.44
C PRO A 67 18.07 8.05 -0.24
N VAL A 68 17.47 8.68 0.74
CA VAL A 68 16.84 8.03 1.89
C VAL A 68 15.40 8.51 2.05
N CYS A 69 14.60 7.76 2.76
CA CYS A 69 13.21 8.14 3.04
C CYS A 69 13.00 8.34 4.53
N PHE A 70 12.05 9.19 4.88
CA PHE A 70 11.55 9.23 6.24
C PHE A 70 10.03 9.38 6.29
N LYS A 71 9.43 8.91 7.38
CA LYS A 71 7.99 8.97 7.63
C LYS A 71 7.68 8.84 9.12
N ARG A 72 6.47 9.21 9.51
CA ARG A 72 6.02 8.93 10.88
C ARG A 72 5.79 7.42 11.06
N PRO A 73 6.07 6.85 12.24
CA PRO A 73 5.80 5.43 12.52
C PRO A 73 4.34 5.07 12.25
N VAL A 74 3.43 5.89 12.75
CA VAL A 74 1.99 5.72 12.55
C VAL A 74 1.47 6.84 11.65
N ALA A 75 1.21 6.50 10.38
CA ALA A 75 0.65 7.39 9.38
C ALA A 75 0.01 6.58 8.25
N SER A 76 -0.96 7.16 7.55
CA SER A 76 -1.65 6.56 6.41
C SER A 76 -1.70 7.51 5.22
N GLY A 77 -1.82 6.97 4.01
CA GLY A 77 -2.03 7.75 2.79
C GLY A 77 -0.87 8.67 2.43
N MET A 78 0.35 8.21 2.59
CA MET A 78 1.61 8.95 2.31
C MET A 78 1.81 10.23 3.14
N ARG A 79 0.98 10.48 4.17
CA ARG A 79 1.15 11.67 5.01
C ARG A 79 2.48 11.62 5.76
N GLY A 80 3.26 12.71 5.65
CA GLY A 80 4.56 12.83 6.30
C GLY A 80 5.67 11.99 5.66
N PHE A 81 5.39 11.28 4.55
CA PHE A 81 6.43 10.60 3.79
C PHE A 81 7.22 11.60 2.95
N ARG A 82 8.56 11.53 3.02
CA ARG A 82 9.47 12.32 2.19
C ARG A 82 10.65 11.46 1.76
N VAL A 83 11.19 11.81 0.59
CA VAL A 83 12.43 11.29 0.04
C VAL A 83 13.46 12.42 0.07
N LEU A 84 14.59 12.20 0.72
CA LEU A 84 15.74 13.10 0.65
C LEU A 84 16.63 12.66 -0.52
N ASP A 85 16.78 13.53 -1.52
CA ASP A 85 17.63 13.30 -2.68
C ASP A 85 18.29 14.62 -3.12
N GLU A 86 19.62 14.71 -2.98
CA GLU A 86 20.40 15.89 -3.39
C GLU A 86 20.78 15.90 -4.86
N ARG A 87 20.61 14.78 -5.56
CA ARG A 87 21.02 14.62 -6.96
C ARG A 87 20.00 15.25 -7.94
N GLU A 88 18.82 15.56 -7.45
CA GLU A 88 17.74 16.14 -8.24
C GLU A 88 17.97 17.64 -8.50
N ASP A 89 17.84 18.05 -9.76
CA ASP A 89 17.89 19.47 -10.14
C ASP A 89 16.69 20.23 -9.58
N ARG A 90 16.93 21.07 -8.59
CA ARG A 90 15.92 21.90 -7.90
C ARG A 90 15.14 22.80 -8.85
N LEU A 91 15.80 23.36 -9.88
CA LEU A 91 15.14 24.24 -10.85
C LEU A 91 14.21 23.45 -11.77
N SER A 92 14.68 22.32 -12.29
CA SER A 92 13.86 21.43 -13.10
C SER A 92 12.63 20.95 -12.35
N ARG A 93 12.78 20.59 -11.08
CA ARG A 93 11.64 20.18 -10.22
C ARG A 93 10.65 21.30 -10.02
N LEU A 94 11.12 22.50 -9.69
CA LEU A 94 10.25 23.67 -9.49
C LEU A 94 9.42 24.00 -10.72
N LEU A 95 9.99 23.80 -11.91
CA LEU A 95 9.35 24.17 -13.18
C LEU A 95 8.53 23.04 -13.83
N SER A 96 8.86 21.78 -13.52
CA SER A 96 8.32 20.61 -14.25
C SER A 96 7.50 19.65 -13.39
N GLU A 97 7.71 19.63 -12.06
CA GLU A 97 6.95 18.77 -11.17
C GLU A 97 5.73 19.42 -10.57
N LYS A 98 4.77 18.59 -10.19
CA LYS A 98 3.61 19.09 -9.43
C LYS A 98 4.02 19.43 -8.01
N PRO A 99 3.34 20.39 -7.37
CA PRO A 99 3.67 20.84 -6.00
C PRO A 99 3.57 19.76 -4.91
N ASP A 100 2.99 18.62 -5.23
CA ASP A 100 2.77 17.48 -4.32
C ASP A 100 3.90 16.43 -4.34
N SER A 101 5.06 16.72 -4.96
CA SER A 101 6.24 15.85 -4.95
C SER A 101 6.68 15.53 -3.52
N ALA A 102 6.92 14.24 -3.26
CA ALA A 102 7.45 13.77 -1.96
C ALA A 102 8.96 13.99 -1.81
N VAL A 103 9.66 14.35 -2.89
CA VAL A 103 11.12 14.53 -2.88
C VAL A 103 11.48 15.91 -2.37
N THR A 104 12.49 15.98 -1.51
CA THR A 104 13.02 17.22 -0.92
C THR A 104 14.53 17.06 -0.66
N THR A 105 15.17 18.11 -0.14
CA THR A 105 16.57 18.09 0.27
C THR A 105 16.68 18.28 1.77
N LEU A 106 17.83 17.91 2.35
CA LEU A 106 18.07 18.09 3.78
C LEU A 106 18.04 19.58 4.16
N ASP A 107 18.65 20.44 3.35
CA ASP A 107 18.65 21.90 3.57
C ASP A 107 17.24 22.51 3.62
N ALA A 108 16.31 21.94 2.87
CA ALA A 108 14.93 22.42 2.84
C ALA A 108 14.11 21.93 4.04
N ILE A 109 14.38 20.72 4.54
CA ILE A 109 13.55 20.09 5.59
C ILE A 109 14.10 20.30 7.00
N GLN A 110 15.42 20.39 7.17
CA GLN A 110 16.05 20.53 8.48
C GLN A 110 15.54 21.74 9.27
N PRO A 111 15.44 22.97 8.70
CA PRO A 111 14.88 24.10 9.44
C PRO A 111 13.42 23.90 9.87
N VAL A 112 12.66 23.13 9.08
CA VAL A 112 11.26 22.81 9.42
C VAL A 112 11.20 21.83 10.59
N LEU A 113 12.06 20.80 10.59
CA LEU A 113 12.12 19.83 11.69
C LEU A 113 12.62 20.46 12.99
N ASP A 114 13.54 21.45 12.90
CA ASP A 114 14.10 22.18 14.04
C ASP A 114 13.15 23.26 14.59
N SER A 115 12.13 23.66 13.83
CA SER A 115 11.19 24.72 14.22
C SER A 115 10.15 24.29 15.26
N GLY A 116 10.02 22.99 15.53
CA GLY A 116 9.07 22.45 16.49
C GLY A 116 9.57 22.57 17.93
N GLU A 117 8.66 22.71 18.90
CA GLU A 117 9.01 22.68 20.33
C GLU A 117 9.64 21.32 20.74
N THR A 118 9.26 20.25 20.03
CA THR A 118 9.81 18.92 20.21
C THR A 118 10.00 18.25 18.85
N PHE A 119 11.09 17.49 18.71
CA PHE A 119 11.33 16.72 17.49
C PHE A 119 10.28 15.58 17.39
N PRO A 120 9.64 15.39 16.23
CA PRO A 120 8.69 14.32 16.03
C PRO A 120 9.39 12.96 15.94
N GLU A 121 8.76 11.92 16.47
CA GLU A 121 9.23 10.56 16.21
C GLU A 121 9.12 10.22 14.72
N LEU A 122 10.25 9.80 14.11
CA LEU A 122 10.36 9.44 12.71
C LEU A 122 11.00 8.05 12.52
N VAL A 123 10.67 7.41 11.42
CA VAL A 123 11.37 6.27 10.86
C VAL A 123 12.12 6.76 9.62
N VAL A 124 13.45 6.71 9.68
CA VAL A 124 14.35 6.95 8.54
C VAL A 124 14.69 5.58 7.96
N MET A 125 14.59 5.43 6.64
CA MET A 125 14.80 4.15 5.97
C MET A 125 15.46 4.32 4.61
N GLU A 126 16.04 3.24 4.13
CA GLU A 126 16.57 3.18 2.76
C GLU A 126 15.49 3.52 1.72
N TYR A 127 15.93 4.12 0.61
CA TYR A 127 15.06 4.32 -0.55
C TYR A 127 14.99 3.04 -1.39
N LEU A 128 13.77 2.57 -1.62
CA LEU A 128 13.48 1.40 -2.43
C LEU A 128 13.14 1.84 -3.86
N PRO A 129 13.98 1.59 -4.86
CA PRO A 129 13.79 2.11 -6.22
C PRO A 129 12.90 1.23 -7.11
N GLY A 130 12.70 -0.04 -6.74
CA GLY A 130 12.02 -1.02 -7.57
C GLY A 130 10.51 -0.87 -7.63
N GLU A 131 9.84 -1.86 -8.19
CA GLU A 131 8.39 -1.89 -8.36
C GLU A 131 7.67 -2.06 -7.02
N GLU A 132 6.48 -1.47 -6.94
CA GLU A 132 5.62 -1.52 -5.76
C GLU A 132 4.48 -2.51 -5.96
N TYR A 133 4.24 -3.32 -4.96
CA TYR A 133 3.18 -4.33 -4.94
C TYR A 133 2.27 -4.18 -3.73
N SER A 134 1.04 -4.60 -3.93
CA SER A 134 0.03 -4.72 -2.89
C SER A 134 -0.40 -6.19 -2.85
N VAL A 135 -0.12 -6.88 -1.76
CA VAL A 135 -0.42 -8.30 -1.61
C VAL A 135 -1.59 -8.45 -0.66
N ASP A 136 -2.73 -8.94 -1.14
CA ASP A 136 -3.87 -9.24 -0.28
C ASP A 136 -3.81 -10.69 0.18
N VAL A 137 -3.98 -10.89 1.47
CA VAL A 137 -3.89 -12.17 2.17
C VAL A 137 -5.17 -12.43 2.94
N LEU A 138 -5.71 -13.63 2.88
CA LEU A 138 -6.69 -14.11 3.85
C LEU A 138 -5.97 -14.91 4.91
N ALA A 139 -5.77 -14.33 6.09
CA ALA A 139 -5.05 -14.92 7.20
C ALA A 139 -5.99 -15.54 8.24
N GLN A 140 -5.58 -16.63 8.86
CA GLN A 140 -6.34 -17.35 9.90
C GLN A 140 -5.37 -17.93 10.93
N GLY A 141 -4.71 -17.06 11.70
CA GLY A 141 -3.65 -17.50 12.60
C GLY A 141 -2.51 -18.21 11.85
N ASP A 142 -2.25 -19.46 12.18
CA ASP A 142 -1.19 -20.27 11.54
C ASP A 142 -1.53 -20.68 10.09
N ALA A 143 -2.81 -20.66 9.71
CA ALA A 143 -3.24 -20.96 8.35
C ALA A 143 -3.33 -19.68 7.51
N VAL A 144 -2.90 -19.79 6.26
CA VAL A 144 -3.01 -18.69 5.28
C VAL A 144 -3.76 -19.22 4.07
N GLY A 145 -4.84 -18.54 3.70
CA GLY A 145 -5.65 -18.83 2.53
C GLY A 145 -5.06 -18.22 1.25
N PRO A 146 -5.88 -17.74 0.33
CA PRO A 146 -5.37 -17.09 -0.89
C PRO A 146 -4.45 -15.91 -0.58
N VAL A 147 -3.33 -15.84 -1.31
CA VAL A 147 -2.36 -14.74 -1.30
C VAL A 147 -2.27 -14.19 -2.72
N VAL A 148 -2.61 -12.92 -2.92
CA VAL A 148 -2.80 -12.35 -4.26
C VAL A 148 -1.92 -11.10 -4.43
N PRO A 149 -0.70 -11.24 -4.99
CA PRO A 149 0.13 -10.11 -5.37
C PRO A 149 -0.46 -9.33 -6.54
N ARG A 150 -0.37 -8.01 -6.46
CA ARG A 150 -0.85 -7.08 -7.48
C ARG A 150 0.16 -5.95 -7.65
N SER A 151 0.63 -5.74 -8.87
CA SER A 151 1.49 -4.60 -9.19
C SER A 151 0.73 -3.27 -9.04
N ARG A 152 1.47 -2.19 -8.81
CA ARG A 152 0.97 -0.82 -8.64
C ARG A 152 1.59 0.09 -9.70
N SER A 153 1.30 -0.23 -10.98
CA SER A 153 1.95 0.42 -12.13
C SER A 153 1.64 1.91 -12.21
N ARG A 154 0.44 2.32 -11.82
CA ARG A 154 0.05 3.73 -11.73
C ARG A 154 -0.78 3.97 -10.48
N THR A 155 -0.32 4.90 -9.64
CA THR A 155 -1.01 5.29 -8.40
C THR A 155 -1.37 6.78 -8.41
N ARG A 156 -2.46 7.12 -7.70
CA ARG A 156 -2.83 8.50 -7.41
C ARG A 156 -3.33 8.59 -5.98
N ALA A 157 -2.71 9.44 -5.18
CA ALA A 157 -3.01 9.59 -3.75
C ALA A 157 -3.02 8.25 -2.98
N GLY A 158 -2.07 7.34 -3.29
CA GLY A 158 -1.95 6.03 -2.66
C GLY A 158 -2.94 4.96 -3.14
N ILE A 159 -3.80 5.27 -4.13
CA ILE A 159 -4.73 4.32 -4.72
C ILE A 159 -4.21 3.88 -6.09
N SER A 160 -4.20 2.56 -6.36
CA SER A 160 -3.81 2.05 -7.69
C SER A 160 -4.91 2.33 -8.70
N PHE A 161 -4.53 2.94 -9.82
CA PHE A 161 -5.37 3.17 -11.00
C PHE A 161 -5.10 2.14 -12.09
N GLU A 162 -3.92 1.53 -12.06
CA GLU A 162 -3.53 0.52 -13.02
C GLU A 162 -2.62 -0.50 -12.33
N GLY A 163 -2.77 -1.77 -12.68
CA GLY A 163 -1.97 -2.86 -12.15
C GLY A 163 -2.44 -4.21 -12.64
N THR A 164 -1.63 -5.21 -12.39
CA THR A 164 -1.86 -6.60 -12.83
C THR A 164 -1.81 -7.53 -11.62
N VAL A 165 -2.64 -8.54 -11.61
CA VAL A 165 -2.55 -9.66 -10.66
C VAL A 165 -1.44 -10.59 -11.16
N GLU A 166 -0.36 -10.67 -10.40
CA GLU A 166 0.87 -11.37 -10.84
C GLU A 166 1.22 -12.51 -9.88
N ARG A 167 1.69 -13.62 -10.44
CA ARG A 167 2.20 -14.73 -9.66
C ARG A 167 3.69 -14.52 -9.37
N ASP A 168 3.99 -13.90 -8.24
CA ASP A 168 5.35 -13.80 -7.72
C ASP A 168 5.45 -14.62 -6.42
N GLU A 169 6.14 -15.77 -6.48
CA GLU A 169 6.25 -16.69 -5.36
C GLU A 169 6.97 -16.05 -4.16
N ARG A 170 7.94 -15.17 -4.38
CA ARG A 170 8.65 -14.47 -3.31
C ARG A 170 7.72 -13.57 -2.50
N LEU A 171 6.82 -12.85 -3.19
CA LEU A 171 5.80 -12.03 -2.55
C LEU A 171 4.75 -12.87 -1.84
N ILE A 172 4.35 -13.99 -2.44
CA ILE A 172 3.38 -14.92 -1.87
C ILE A 172 3.93 -15.50 -0.56
N GLU A 173 5.15 -16.05 -0.59
CA GLU A 173 5.81 -16.66 0.57
C GLU A 173 6.05 -15.61 1.66
N ALA A 174 6.66 -14.45 1.32
CA ALA A 174 6.94 -13.41 2.29
C ALA A 174 5.67 -12.89 2.98
N ALA A 175 4.59 -12.64 2.22
CA ALA A 175 3.34 -12.16 2.79
C ALA A 175 2.65 -13.22 3.68
N ALA A 176 2.72 -14.49 3.29
CA ALA A 176 2.18 -15.59 4.07
C ALA A 176 2.95 -15.76 5.39
N ASP A 177 4.29 -15.73 5.35
CA ASP A 177 5.15 -15.88 6.52
C ASP A 177 4.95 -14.71 7.50
N ILE A 178 4.90 -13.50 7.00
CA ILE A 178 4.57 -12.31 7.81
C ILE A 178 3.24 -12.48 8.54
N CYS A 179 2.20 -12.91 7.83
CA CYS A 179 0.88 -13.08 8.43
C CYS A 179 0.86 -14.17 9.51
N ARG A 180 1.56 -15.29 9.29
CA ARG A 180 1.69 -16.38 10.29
C ARG A 180 2.44 -15.90 11.53
N GLU A 181 3.64 -15.37 11.34
CA GLU A 181 4.50 -14.93 12.45
C GLU A 181 3.86 -13.81 13.26
N LEU A 182 3.14 -12.90 12.59
CA LEU A 182 2.45 -11.79 13.26
C LEU A 182 1.15 -12.22 13.94
N GLY A 183 0.57 -13.37 13.55
CA GLY A 183 -0.69 -13.86 14.09
C GLY A 183 -1.90 -13.00 13.72
N VAL A 184 -1.88 -12.38 12.55
CA VAL A 184 -3.03 -11.59 12.06
C VAL A 184 -4.12 -12.49 11.50
N GLU A 185 -5.35 -11.96 11.47
CA GLU A 185 -6.53 -12.69 11.01
C GLU A 185 -7.31 -11.87 9.98
N TYR A 186 -8.11 -12.57 9.16
CA TYR A 186 -8.98 -12.02 8.13
C TYR A 186 -8.22 -11.38 6.98
N ASN A 187 -8.80 -10.39 6.36
CA ASN A 187 -8.21 -9.73 5.19
C ASN A 187 -7.07 -8.79 5.61
N ILE A 188 -5.89 -9.11 5.17
CA ILE A 188 -4.66 -8.33 5.39
C ILE A 188 -4.13 -7.85 4.06
N ASN A 189 -3.65 -6.63 3.99
CA ASN A 189 -2.98 -6.08 2.84
C ASN A 189 -1.54 -5.71 3.22
N VAL A 190 -0.57 -6.43 2.66
CA VAL A 190 0.87 -6.16 2.83
C VAL A 190 1.36 -5.40 1.60
N GLN A 191 2.01 -4.27 1.79
CA GLN A 191 2.62 -3.51 0.70
C GLN A 191 4.12 -3.75 0.69
N PHE A 192 4.63 -4.11 -0.48
CA PHE A 192 6.05 -4.33 -0.74
C PHE A 192 6.57 -3.37 -1.79
N LYS A 193 7.86 -3.11 -1.72
CA LYS A 193 8.61 -2.48 -2.80
C LYS A 193 9.97 -3.15 -2.91
N TYR A 194 10.41 -3.38 -4.14
CA TYR A 194 11.69 -4.01 -4.38
C TYR A 194 12.85 -3.05 -4.10
N ASP A 195 13.88 -3.56 -3.44
CA ASP A 195 15.13 -2.87 -3.26
C ASP A 195 16.00 -2.90 -4.53
N ARG A 196 17.24 -2.43 -4.44
CA ARG A 196 18.19 -2.40 -5.56
C ARG A 196 18.66 -3.77 -6.01
N ASP A 197 18.62 -4.73 -5.11
CA ASP A 197 19.08 -6.11 -5.33
C ASP A 197 17.91 -7.03 -5.75
N GLY A 198 16.73 -6.47 -5.93
CA GLY A 198 15.53 -7.20 -6.32
C GLY A 198 14.94 -8.04 -5.17
N VAL A 199 15.17 -7.64 -3.92
CA VAL A 199 14.55 -8.24 -2.74
C VAL A 199 13.30 -7.44 -2.36
N PRO A 200 12.14 -8.10 -2.13
CA PRO A 200 10.92 -7.40 -1.73
C PRO A 200 11.02 -6.96 -0.27
N LYS A 201 10.89 -5.68 -0.01
CA LYS A 201 10.89 -5.06 1.32
C LYS A 201 9.50 -4.53 1.67
N VAL A 202 9.08 -4.74 2.91
CA VAL A 202 7.76 -4.30 3.39
C VAL A 202 7.73 -2.78 3.58
N LEU A 203 6.73 -2.14 2.98
CA LEU A 203 6.45 -0.71 3.22
C LEU A 203 5.54 -0.51 4.42
N GLU A 204 4.44 -1.27 4.47
CA GLU A 204 3.43 -1.24 5.53
C GLU A 204 2.51 -2.45 5.46
N ILE A 205 1.82 -2.71 6.57
CA ILE A 205 0.72 -3.67 6.63
C ILE A 205 -0.57 -2.92 6.96
N ASN A 206 -1.60 -3.20 6.20
CA ASN A 206 -2.95 -2.69 6.41
C ASN A 206 -3.85 -3.85 6.82
N PRO A 207 -4.18 -4.03 8.10
CA PRO A 207 -4.99 -5.17 8.58
C PRO A 207 -6.47 -4.93 8.27
N ARG A 208 -6.80 -4.87 6.99
CA ARG A 208 -8.13 -4.64 6.44
C ARG A 208 -8.16 -4.89 4.93
N VAL A 209 -9.36 -4.93 4.37
CA VAL A 209 -9.58 -4.93 2.92
C VAL A 209 -8.92 -3.71 2.27
N SER A 210 -8.15 -3.93 1.21
CA SER A 210 -7.45 -2.88 0.47
C SER A 210 -8.39 -2.04 -0.40
N GLY A 211 -8.00 -0.78 -0.69
CA GLY A 211 -8.80 0.10 -1.56
C GLY A 211 -8.89 -0.34 -3.03
N THR A 212 -8.08 -1.31 -3.42
CA THR A 212 -8.04 -1.89 -4.77
C THR A 212 -8.33 -3.40 -4.78
N ILE A 213 -9.01 -3.90 -3.75
CA ILE A 213 -9.39 -5.31 -3.61
C ILE A 213 -10.21 -5.84 -4.81
N VAL A 214 -10.85 -4.96 -5.55
CA VAL A 214 -11.59 -5.31 -6.77
C VAL A 214 -10.74 -6.01 -7.81
N MET A 215 -9.42 -5.81 -7.81
CA MET A 215 -8.49 -6.56 -8.68
C MET A 215 -8.47 -8.05 -8.33
N CYS A 216 -8.44 -8.38 -7.04
CA CYS A 216 -8.53 -9.78 -6.59
C CYS A 216 -9.87 -10.39 -7.00
N ILE A 217 -10.96 -9.63 -6.86
CA ILE A 217 -12.30 -10.08 -7.26
C ILE A 217 -12.34 -10.33 -8.77
N GLY A 218 -11.81 -9.39 -9.57
CA GLY A 218 -11.72 -9.53 -11.03
C GLY A 218 -10.88 -10.73 -11.48
N ALA A 219 -9.90 -11.14 -10.67
CA ALA A 219 -9.07 -12.34 -10.90
C ALA A 219 -9.63 -13.63 -10.27
N GLY A 220 -10.90 -13.63 -9.82
CA GLY A 220 -11.56 -14.82 -9.25
C GLY A 220 -11.43 -14.97 -7.73
N ALA A 221 -10.62 -14.16 -7.05
CA ALA A 221 -10.43 -14.21 -5.60
C ALA A 221 -11.29 -13.16 -4.87
N ASN A 222 -12.54 -13.48 -4.55
CA ASN A 222 -13.41 -12.59 -3.79
C ASN A 222 -13.03 -12.55 -2.29
N MET A 223 -11.92 -11.89 -2.00
CA MET A 223 -11.34 -11.83 -0.65
C MET A 223 -12.31 -11.32 0.43
N PRO A 224 -13.14 -10.27 0.21
CA PRO A 224 -14.12 -9.85 1.19
C PRO A 224 -15.15 -10.95 1.52
N TYR A 225 -15.64 -11.66 0.51
CA TYR A 225 -16.58 -12.77 0.71
C TYR A 225 -15.95 -13.93 1.49
N LEU A 226 -14.71 -14.29 1.15
CA LEU A 226 -13.97 -15.31 1.87
C LEU A 226 -13.76 -14.94 3.35
N GLY A 227 -13.44 -13.66 3.62
CA GLY A 227 -13.31 -13.17 4.99
C GLY A 227 -14.62 -13.26 5.79
N VAL A 228 -15.77 -12.98 5.17
CA VAL A 228 -17.07 -13.17 5.81
C VAL A 228 -17.32 -14.64 6.14
N LYS A 229 -17.06 -15.55 5.18
CA LYS A 229 -17.20 -16.98 5.44
C LYS A 229 -16.30 -17.46 6.59
N GLN A 230 -15.05 -17.00 6.61
CA GLN A 230 -14.11 -17.29 7.71
C GLN A 230 -14.68 -16.80 9.06
N ALA A 231 -15.20 -15.58 9.12
CA ALA A 231 -15.75 -15.01 10.35
C ALA A 231 -17.00 -15.74 10.85
N LEU A 232 -17.75 -16.37 9.94
CA LEU A 232 -18.92 -17.20 10.28
C LEU A 232 -18.55 -18.67 10.56
N GLY A 233 -17.27 -19.04 10.47
CA GLY A 233 -16.84 -20.44 10.64
C GLY A 233 -17.31 -21.35 9.50
N GLU A 234 -17.64 -20.79 8.34
CA GLU A 234 -18.08 -21.56 7.17
C GLU A 234 -16.88 -22.06 6.34
N PRO A 235 -17.01 -23.21 5.66
CA PRO A 235 -15.99 -23.73 4.77
C PRO A 235 -15.68 -22.72 3.65
N LEU A 236 -14.39 -22.50 3.39
CA LEU A 236 -13.95 -21.65 2.29
C LEU A 236 -14.06 -22.45 0.98
N PRO A 237 -14.63 -21.88 -0.10
CA PRO A 237 -14.62 -22.52 -1.40
C PRO A 237 -13.19 -22.52 -1.97
N PRO A 238 -12.88 -23.43 -2.90
CA PRO A 238 -11.64 -23.34 -3.66
C PRO A 238 -11.59 -22.04 -4.45
N VAL A 239 -10.39 -21.48 -4.56
CA VAL A 239 -10.13 -20.24 -5.30
C VAL A 239 -9.17 -20.55 -6.43
N ASP A 240 -9.60 -20.28 -7.65
CA ASP A 240 -8.76 -20.32 -8.83
C ASP A 240 -8.46 -18.88 -9.27
N ILE A 241 -7.19 -18.51 -9.27
CA ILE A 241 -6.75 -17.14 -9.53
C ILE A 241 -6.33 -17.02 -10.99
N GLU A 242 -6.99 -16.14 -11.74
CA GLU A 242 -6.63 -15.79 -13.11
C GLU A 242 -5.42 -14.82 -13.08
N TRP A 243 -4.22 -15.40 -13.03
CA TRP A 243 -2.97 -14.65 -13.08
C TRP A 243 -2.82 -13.92 -14.42
N GLY A 244 -2.35 -12.68 -14.39
CA GLY A 244 -2.29 -11.79 -15.56
C GLY A 244 -3.52 -10.91 -15.71
N THR A 245 -4.56 -11.08 -14.88
CA THR A 245 -5.70 -10.16 -14.88
C THR A 245 -5.24 -8.73 -14.66
N HIS A 246 -5.54 -7.85 -15.62
CA HIS A 246 -5.13 -6.46 -15.62
C HIS A 246 -6.33 -5.54 -15.34
N MET A 247 -6.13 -4.53 -14.50
CA MET A 247 -7.14 -3.53 -14.17
C MET A 247 -6.68 -2.14 -14.58
N VAL A 248 -7.56 -1.42 -15.26
CA VAL A 248 -7.49 0.02 -15.43
C VAL A 248 -8.70 0.66 -14.78
N ARG A 249 -8.48 1.63 -13.89
CA ARG A 249 -9.54 2.41 -13.24
C ARG A 249 -9.70 3.74 -13.96
N TYR A 250 -10.94 4.10 -14.27
CA TYR A 250 -11.29 5.36 -14.91
C TYR A 250 -12.41 6.07 -14.14
N TRP A 251 -12.54 7.35 -14.38
CA TRP A 251 -13.64 8.17 -13.87
C TRP A 251 -14.80 8.13 -14.84
N GLN A 252 -16.01 8.14 -14.30
CA GLN A 252 -17.23 8.34 -15.07
C GLN A 252 -18.04 9.43 -14.38
N GLU A 253 -18.48 10.42 -15.15
CA GLU A 253 -19.28 11.52 -14.68
C GLU A 253 -20.75 11.12 -14.61
N VAL A 254 -21.41 11.53 -13.53
CA VAL A 254 -22.86 11.43 -13.37
C VAL A 254 -23.41 12.84 -13.41
N PHE A 255 -24.26 13.11 -14.36
CA PHE A 255 -24.91 14.40 -14.51
C PHE A 255 -26.28 14.38 -13.83
N ARG A 256 -26.73 15.55 -13.39
CA ARG A 256 -28.09 15.76 -12.92
C ARG A 256 -28.72 16.92 -13.72
N SER A 257 -29.83 16.65 -14.40
CA SER A 257 -30.60 17.69 -15.09
C SER A 257 -31.21 18.68 -14.09
N PRO A 258 -31.62 19.88 -14.50
CA PRO A 258 -32.39 20.79 -13.66
C PRO A 258 -33.67 20.20 -13.09
N ASN A 259 -34.24 19.20 -13.77
CA ASN A 259 -35.44 18.47 -13.32
C ASN A 259 -35.14 17.38 -12.30
N GLY A 260 -33.86 17.15 -11.97
CA GLY A 260 -33.41 16.14 -11.00
C GLY A 260 -33.07 14.77 -11.58
N ASP A 261 -33.27 14.55 -12.86
CA ASP A 261 -32.94 13.27 -13.53
C ASP A 261 -31.43 13.05 -13.57
N ARG A 262 -31.01 11.81 -13.29
CA ARG A 262 -29.60 11.40 -13.41
C ARG A 262 -29.36 10.74 -14.76
N PHE A 263 -28.24 11.10 -15.39
CA PHE A 263 -27.83 10.47 -16.64
C PHE A 263 -26.29 10.40 -16.74
N HIS A 264 -25.83 9.51 -17.63
CA HIS A 264 -24.43 9.40 -18.05
C HIS A 264 -24.35 9.76 -19.52
N VAL A 265 -23.19 10.24 -19.96
CA VAL A 265 -22.87 10.36 -21.39
C VAL A 265 -22.14 9.09 -21.79
N GLU A 266 -22.68 8.36 -22.74
CA GLU A 266 -22.11 7.12 -23.27
C GLU A 266 -21.57 7.36 -24.67
N ALA A 267 -20.57 6.58 -25.07
CA ALA A 267 -20.07 6.60 -26.46
C ALA A 267 -21.22 6.14 -27.39
N GLY A 268 -21.46 6.92 -28.44
CA GLY A 268 -22.58 6.69 -29.37
C GLY A 268 -23.91 7.32 -28.96
N ASP A 269 -23.93 8.14 -27.91
CA ASP A 269 -25.11 8.93 -27.55
C ASP A 269 -25.22 10.16 -28.48
N ASP A 270 -26.06 10.08 -29.50
CA ASP A 270 -26.24 11.10 -30.52
C ASP A 270 -26.62 12.49 -29.97
N ARG A 271 -27.20 12.54 -28.76
CA ARG A 271 -27.59 13.80 -28.10
C ARG A 271 -26.39 14.68 -27.76
N PHE A 272 -25.18 14.09 -27.65
CA PHE A 272 -23.96 14.76 -27.22
C PHE A 272 -22.85 14.74 -28.28
N GLY A 273 -23.13 14.21 -29.47
CA GLY A 273 -22.14 14.12 -30.57
C GLY A 273 -20.93 13.24 -30.24
N VAL A 274 -21.10 12.28 -29.31
CA VAL A 274 -20.03 11.35 -28.90
C VAL A 274 -20.07 10.13 -29.83
N GLU A 275 -19.10 10.02 -30.73
CA GLU A 275 -18.95 8.84 -31.59
C GLU A 275 -18.56 7.61 -30.77
N SER A 276 -19.16 6.46 -31.08
CA SER A 276 -18.71 5.19 -30.53
C SER A 276 -17.25 4.93 -30.92
N PRO A 277 -16.37 4.46 -30.03
CA PRO A 277 -15.07 3.99 -30.45
C PRO A 277 -15.27 2.90 -31.48
N VAL A 278 -14.73 3.11 -32.67
CA VAL A 278 -14.74 2.12 -33.77
C VAL A 278 -14.16 0.83 -33.17
N SER A 279 -14.95 -0.22 -33.15
CA SER A 279 -14.42 -1.58 -32.93
C SER A 279 -13.33 -1.77 -33.97
N ARG A 280 -12.07 -1.84 -33.57
CA ARG A 280 -11.02 -2.32 -34.46
C ARG A 280 -11.44 -3.74 -34.78
N GLY A 281 -11.94 -3.91 -36.02
CA GLY A 281 -12.29 -5.21 -36.53
C GLY A 281 -11.04 -6.09 -36.41
N ASP A 282 -11.28 -7.31 -35.98
CA ASP A 282 -10.37 -8.42 -36.19
C ASP A 282 -10.21 -8.58 -37.71
N ASP A 283 -9.19 -7.96 -38.23
CA ASP A 283 -8.71 -8.27 -39.61
C ASP A 283 -7.42 -9.06 -39.43
N ASP A 284 -7.58 -10.40 -39.68
CA ASP A 284 -6.62 -11.47 -40.05
C ASP A 284 -5.31 -11.63 -39.27
#